data_af26059bde397bd0f1f38e071b671cce
#
_entry.id   af26059bde397bd0f1f38e071b671cce
#
_cell.length_a   1.000
_cell.length_b   1.000
_cell.length_c   1.000
_cell.angle_alpha   90.00
_cell.angle_beta   90.00
_cell.angle_gamma   90.00
#
_symmetry.space_group_name_H-M   'P 1'
#
loop_
_entity.id
_entity.type
_entity.pdbx_description
1 polymer ?
#
loop_
_entity_poly.entity_id
_entity_poly.type
_entity_poly.pdbx_seq_one_letter_code
_entity_poly.pdbx_strand_id
1 'polypeptide(L)'
;MIEINDKWALVTGASRGIGKEIAIALSKLGCNLVLHSRSVEHTSSLAEKLSANGVSTISLQADLSDPDQVTKLIAEIRDAVPQIDILYNNAAIMTPYHDDVWNISGEEFRKSFEANVISQITLCTAFIPPMIQRGWGRVINLSSAIQDLPQLAPYATSKAALKKYVQDFVPILCDSEVAMNLLDPGWLKTDMGGQEAPNSVDSVIPGALVPALLSKCVSGREFKAQDYVGMSIEQALVKAEHASML
;
A
#
# COMPACT_ATOMS: atom_id res chain seq x y z
N MET A 1 -6.97 13.36 -14.25
CA MET A 1 -7.12 12.10 -13.51
C MET A 1 -7.06 10.93 -14.50
N ILE A 2 -6.31 9.89 -14.17
CA ILE A 2 -6.36 8.63 -14.93
C ILE A 2 -7.65 7.90 -14.59
N GLU A 3 -8.32 7.35 -15.58
CA GLU A 3 -9.44 6.44 -15.37
C GLU A 3 -8.92 5.05 -14.96
N ILE A 4 -9.49 4.51 -13.88
CA ILE A 4 -9.14 3.20 -13.32
C ILE A 4 -10.32 2.23 -13.34
N ASN A 5 -11.40 2.59 -14.04
CA ASN A 5 -12.54 1.70 -14.25
C ASN A 5 -12.05 0.39 -14.89
N ASP A 6 -12.57 -0.74 -14.42
CA ASP A 6 -12.22 -2.10 -14.84
C ASP A 6 -10.75 -2.54 -14.60
N LYS A 7 -9.88 -1.66 -14.08
CA LYS A 7 -8.54 -2.07 -13.65
C LYS A 7 -8.58 -2.91 -12.39
N TRP A 8 -7.58 -3.76 -12.20
CA TRP A 8 -7.46 -4.59 -11.00
C TRP A 8 -6.44 -4.01 -10.02
N ALA A 9 -6.86 -3.78 -8.79
CA ALA A 9 -5.98 -3.37 -7.70
C ALA A 9 -5.83 -4.48 -6.66
N LEU A 10 -4.59 -4.81 -6.32
CA LEU A 10 -4.27 -5.60 -5.13
C LEU A 10 -4.05 -4.65 -3.94
N VAL A 11 -4.83 -4.82 -2.89
CA VAL A 11 -4.65 -4.09 -1.63
C VAL A 11 -4.28 -5.07 -0.52
N THR A 12 -3.02 -5.05 -0.09
CA THR A 12 -2.59 -5.88 1.04
C THR A 12 -3.04 -5.26 2.36
N GLY A 13 -3.48 -6.12 3.32
CA GLY A 13 -4.01 -5.64 4.60
C GLY A 13 -5.33 -4.88 4.48
N ALA A 14 -6.22 -5.33 3.61
CA ALA A 14 -7.49 -4.67 3.28
C ALA A 14 -8.61 -4.85 4.32
N SER A 15 -8.40 -5.69 5.35
CA SER A 15 -9.46 -6.05 6.32
C SER A 15 -9.91 -4.88 7.20
N ARG A 16 -9.04 -3.91 7.45
CA ARG A 16 -9.29 -2.78 8.36
C ARG A 16 -8.36 -1.60 8.08
N GLY A 17 -8.59 -0.50 8.81
CA GLY A 17 -7.71 0.66 8.77
C GLY A 17 -7.54 1.23 7.37
N ILE A 18 -6.34 1.63 7.06
CA ILE A 18 -5.97 2.32 5.82
C ILE A 18 -6.31 1.49 4.57
N GLY A 19 -5.97 0.20 4.57
CA GLY A 19 -6.22 -0.68 3.42
C GLY A 19 -7.71 -0.82 3.10
N LYS A 20 -8.57 -0.84 4.12
CA LYS A 20 -10.03 -0.84 3.95
C LYS A 20 -10.52 0.46 3.31
N GLU A 21 -10.05 1.63 3.78
CA GLU A 21 -10.44 2.92 3.21
C GLU A 21 -9.99 3.08 1.75
N ILE A 22 -8.76 2.62 1.44
CA ILE A 22 -8.25 2.57 0.06
C ILE A 22 -9.15 1.69 -0.82
N ALA A 23 -9.48 0.48 -0.37
CA ALA A 23 -10.33 -0.44 -1.12
C ALA A 23 -11.73 0.14 -1.38
N ILE A 24 -12.36 0.76 -0.38
CA ILE A 24 -13.64 1.45 -0.52
C ILE A 24 -13.55 2.59 -1.54
N ALA A 25 -12.49 3.39 -1.47
CA ALA A 25 -12.33 4.52 -2.37
C ALA A 25 -12.05 4.10 -3.82
N LEU A 26 -11.25 3.06 -4.04
CA LEU A 26 -10.99 2.48 -5.36
C LEU A 26 -12.26 1.88 -5.99
N SER A 27 -13.08 1.17 -5.21
CA SER A 27 -14.32 0.59 -5.71
C SER A 27 -15.31 1.64 -6.21
N LYS A 28 -15.37 2.81 -5.56
CA LYS A 28 -16.21 3.94 -6.01
C LYS A 28 -15.75 4.54 -7.35
N LEU A 29 -14.50 4.27 -7.74
CA LEU A 29 -13.93 4.66 -9.03
C LEU A 29 -14.00 3.55 -10.08
N GLY A 30 -14.78 2.48 -9.83
CA GLY A 30 -14.96 1.37 -10.75
C GLY A 30 -13.79 0.38 -10.80
N CYS A 31 -12.84 0.43 -9.86
CA CYS A 31 -11.69 -0.45 -9.85
C CYS A 31 -12.07 -1.81 -9.22
N ASN A 32 -11.73 -2.91 -9.90
CA ASN A 32 -11.84 -4.27 -9.38
C ASN A 32 -10.76 -4.53 -8.33
N LEU A 33 -11.02 -5.41 -7.37
CA LEU A 33 -10.20 -5.53 -6.17
C LEU A 33 -9.81 -6.96 -5.83
N VAL A 34 -8.53 -7.17 -5.59
CA VAL A 34 -8.02 -8.30 -4.82
C VAL A 34 -7.75 -7.79 -3.40
N LEU A 35 -8.54 -8.26 -2.45
CA LEU A 35 -8.47 -7.90 -1.03
C LEU A 35 -7.66 -8.96 -0.29
N HIS A 36 -6.45 -8.60 0.15
CA HIS A 36 -5.62 -9.51 0.92
C HIS A 36 -5.74 -9.23 2.41
N SER A 37 -5.79 -10.29 3.20
CA SER A 37 -5.66 -10.29 4.66
C SER A 37 -5.08 -11.62 5.16
N ARG A 38 -4.84 -11.76 6.46
CA ARG A 38 -4.34 -13.01 7.06
C ARG A 38 -5.37 -14.14 7.09
N SER A 39 -6.67 -13.80 6.95
CA SER A 39 -7.78 -14.77 6.87
C SER A 39 -8.84 -14.20 5.92
N VAL A 40 -9.41 -15.02 5.06
CA VAL A 40 -10.46 -14.62 4.10
C VAL A 40 -11.67 -14.03 4.81
N GLU A 41 -12.04 -14.55 5.98
CA GLU A 41 -13.20 -14.09 6.78
C GLU A 41 -13.07 -12.60 7.13
N HIS A 42 -11.85 -12.10 7.27
CA HIS A 42 -11.63 -10.69 7.61
C HIS A 42 -11.97 -9.71 6.49
N THR A 43 -12.09 -10.19 5.24
CA THR A 43 -12.39 -9.36 4.07
C THR A 43 -13.70 -9.72 3.37
N SER A 44 -14.33 -10.85 3.70
CA SER A 44 -15.57 -11.34 3.04
C SER A 44 -16.69 -10.31 3.07
N SER A 45 -17.02 -9.77 4.25
CA SER A 45 -18.08 -8.75 4.39
C SER A 45 -17.73 -7.45 3.64
N LEU A 46 -16.45 -7.09 3.55
CA LEU A 46 -16.02 -5.96 2.75
C LEU A 46 -16.17 -6.26 1.26
N ALA A 47 -15.76 -7.43 0.81
CA ALA A 47 -15.88 -7.85 -0.59
C ALA A 47 -17.34 -7.80 -1.07
N GLU A 48 -18.27 -8.35 -0.28
CA GLU A 48 -19.72 -8.28 -0.58
C GLU A 48 -20.22 -6.85 -0.73
N LYS A 49 -19.82 -5.96 0.20
CA LYS A 49 -20.21 -4.55 0.16
C LYS A 49 -19.66 -3.82 -1.06
N LEU A 50 -18.42 -4.11 -1.44
CA LEU A 50 -17.79 -3.47 -2.59
C LEU A 50 -18.35 -3.99 -3.91
N SER A 51 -18.69 -5.27 -3.99
CA SER A 51 -19.36 -5.84 -5.16
C SER A 51 -20.70 -5.17 -5.44
N ALA A 52 -21.39 -4.67 -4.42
CA ALA A 52 -22.62 -3.89 -4.61
C ALA A 52 -22.39 -2.55 -5.35
N ASN A 53 -21.15 -2.06 -5.44
CA ASN A 53 -20.77 -0.92 -6.28
C ASN A 53 -20.57 -1.29 -7.77
N GLY A 54 -20.81 -2.54 -8.15
CA GLY A 54 -20.68 -3.01 -9.53
C GLY A 54 -19.25 -3.43 -9.92
N VAL A 55 -18.31 -3.53 -8.97
CA VAL A 55 -16.94 -3.99 -9.22
C VAL A 55 -16.76 -5.45 -8.83
N SER A 56 -15.84 -6.16 -9.51
CA SER A 56 -15.43 -7.50 -9.12
C SER A 56 -14.50 -7.45 -7.90
N THR A 57 -14.74 -8.33 -6.93
CA THR A 57 -13.92 -8.43 -5.72
C THR A 57 -13.53 -9.87 -5.42
N ILE A 58 -12.30 -10.09 -5.04
CA ILE A 58 -11.76 -11.40 -4.62
C ILE A 58 -11.05 -11.23 -3.29
N SER A 59 -11.33 -12.12 -2.34
CA SER A 59 -10.64 -12.16 -1.04
C SER A 59 -9.63 -13.30 -1.04
N LEU A 60 -8.37 -12.99 -0.74
CA LEU A 60 -7.28 -13.96 -0.62
C LEU A 60 -6.56 -13.80 0.71
N GLN A 61 -5.96 -14.89 1.20
CA GLN A 61 -5.27 -14.88 2.48
C GLN A 61 -3.80 -15.26 2.36
N ALA A 62 -2.97 -14.61 3.17
CA ALA A 62 -1.59 -15.00 3.45
C ALA A 62 -1.09 -14.34 4.74
N ASP A 63 -0.22 -14.99 5.47
CA ASP A 63 0.66 -14.29 6.40
C ASP A 63 1.90 -13.81 5.61
N LEU A 64 2.05 -12.49 5.51
CA LEU A 64 3.17 -11.90 4.77
C LEU A 64 4.53 -12.06 5.48
N SER A 65 4.55 -12.59 6.70
CA SER A 65 5.79 -13.02 7.36
C SER A 65 6.21 -14.46 7.02
N ASP A 66 5.43 -15.14 6.17
CA ASP A 66 5.66 -16.50 5.70
C ASP A 66 5.92 -16.50 4.18
N PRO A 67 7.16 -16.73 3.71
CA PRO A 67 7.51 -16.68 2.29
C PRO A 67 6.75 -17.68 1.41
N ASP A 68 6.41 -18.85 1.97
CA ASP A 68 5.66 -19.88 1.22
C ASP A 68 4.22 -19.42 0.98
N GLN A 69 3.60 -18.78 1.98
CA GLN A 69 2.27 -18.20 1.81
C GLN A 69 2.27 -17.01 0.85
N VAL A 70 3.32 -16.18 0.83
CA VAL A 70 3.45 -15.10 -0.16
C VAL A 70 3.57 -15.67 -1.58
N THR A 71 4.36 -16.73 -1.77
CA THR A 71 4.48 -17.41 -3.06
C THR A 71 3.14 -17.99 -3.52
N LYS A 72 2.41 -18.63 -2.62
CA LYS A 72 1.07 -19.17 -2.89
C LYS A 72 0.08 -18.06 -3.23
N LEU A 73 0.07 -16.96 -2.48
CA LEU A 73 -0.77 -15.79 -2.74
C LEU A 73 -0.55 -15.25 -4.17
N ILE A 74 0.69 -15.12 -4.61
CA ILE A 74 1.03 -14.66 -5.97
C ILE A 74 0.45 -15.60 -7.02
N ALA A 75 0.57 -16.92 -6.83
CA ALA A 75 -0.01 -17.91 -7.74
C ALA A 75 -1.53 -17.80 -7.79
N GLU A 76 -2.20 -17.76 -6.63
CA GLU A 76 -3.65 -17.62 -6.53
C GLU A 76 -4.16 -16.32 -7.19
N ILE A 77 -3.45 -15.22 -7.05
CA ILE A 77 -3.80 -13.96 -7.74
C ILE A 77 -3.73 -14.12 -9.26
N ARG A 78 -2.65 -14.74 -9.76
CA ARG A 78 -2.46 -14.95 -11.21
C ARG A 78 -3.51 -15.85 -11.82
N ASP A 79 -4.01 -16.82 -11.06
CA ASP A 79 -5.07 -17.73 -11.50
C ASP A 79 -6.46 -17.08 -11.43
N ALA A 80 -6.66 -16.17 -10.47
CA ALA A 80 -7.99 -15.61 -10.16
C ALA A 80 -8.32 -14.36 -10.98
N VAL A 81 -7.34 -13.57 -11.40
CA VAL A 81 -7.56 -12.31 -12.11
C VAL A 81 -6.65 -12.18 -13.34
N PRO A 82 -7.11 -11.50 -14.41
CA PRO A 82 -6.34 -11.42 -15.64
C PRO A 82 -5.00 -10.70 -15.46
N GLN A 83 -4.93 -9.76 -14.54
CA GLN A 83 -3.74 -8.95 -14.26
C GLN A 83 -3.89 -8.13 -12.98
N ILE A 84 -2.79 -7.62 -12.47
CA ILE A 84 -2.78 -6.53 -11.47
C ILE A 84 -2.26 -5.27 -12.16
N ASP A 85 -3.02 -4.20 -12.07
CA ASP A 85 -2.70 -2.89 -12.63
C ASP A 85 -2.23 -1.92 -11.54
N ILE A 86 -2.77 -2.07 -10.33
CA ILE A 86 -2.45 -1.22 -9.17
C ILE A 86 -2.07 -2.13 -7.99
N LEU A 87 -0.92 -1.87 -7.37
CA LEU A 87 -0.46 -2.59 -6.19
C LEU A 87 -0.33 -1.63 -5.00
N TYR A 88 -1.15 -1.83 -3.97
CA TYR A 88 -0.98 -1.20 -2.66
C TYR A 88 -0.32 -2.16 -1.68
N ASN A 89 0.98 -1.99 -1.47
CA ASN A 89 1.72 -2.63 -0.39
C ASN A 89 1.43 -1.89 0.92
N ASN A 90 0.23 -2.13 1.48
CA ASN A 90 -0.26 -1.47 2.67
C ASN A 90 -0.07 -2.31 3.95
N ALA A 91 -0.16 -3.63 3.85
CA ALA A 91 0.01 -4.48 5.03
C ALA A 91 1.37 -4.25 5.70
N ALA A 92 1.35 -4.16 7.01
CA ALA A 92 2.55 -4.09 7.83
C ALA A 92 2.28 -4.66 9.23
N ILE A 93 3.35 -5.07 9.88
CA ILE A 93 3.34 -5.36 11.31
C ILE A 93 4.20 -4.33 12.04
N MET A 94 3.83 -4.04 13.28
CA MET A 94 4.64 -3.27 14.22
C MET A 94 4.90 -4.17 15.43
N THR A 95 6.16 -4.27 15.82
CA THR A 95 6.56 -5.00 17.04
C THR A 95 6.10 -4.24 18.29
N PRO A 96 6.03 -4.89 19.44
CA PRO A 96 5.73 -4.21 20.71
C PRO A 96 6.67 -3.02 20.94
N TYR A 97 6.18 -2.05 21.68
CA TYR A 97 6.99 -0.95 22.19
C TYR A 97 7.89 -1.45 23.33
N HIS A 98 9.18 -1.15 23.26
CA HIS A 98 10.18 -1.57 24.25
C HIS A 98 10.75 -0.36 25.00
N ASP A 99 10.50 -0.27 26.30
CA ASP A 99 11.13 0.76 27.15
C ASP A 99 12.66 0.56 27.20
N ASP A 100 13.10 -0.69 27.31
CA ASP A 100 14.52 -1.06 27.20
C ASP A 100 14.86 -1.46 25.76
N VAL A 101 15.35 -0.48 25.01
CA VAL A 101 15.70 -0.65 23.59
C VAL A 101 16.84 -1.63 23.32
N TRP A 102 17.64 -1.94 24.34
CA TRP A 102 18.76 -2.88 24.22
C TRP A 102 18.32 -4.33 24.30
N ASN A 103 17.08 -4.58 24.73
CA ASN A 103 16.48 -5.91 24.82
C ASN A 103 15.60 -6.27 23.60
N ILE A 104 15.57 -5.43 22.56
CA ILE A 104 14.86 -5.75 21.30
C ILE A 104 15.58 -6.91 20.62
N SER A 105 14.86 -8.00 20.40
CA SER A 105 15.43 -9.22 19.84
C SER A 105 15.69 -9.14 18.33
N GLY A 106 16.72 -9.85 17.85
CA GLY A 106 16.95 -10.01 16.42
C GLY A 106 15.78 -10.70 15.68
N GLU A 107 14.95 -11.48 16.39
CA GLU A 107 13.77 -12.12 15.83
C GLU A 107 12.67 -11.09 15.49
N GLU A 108 12.49 -10.07 16.30
CA GLU A 108 11.55 -8.98 16.00
C GLU A 108 11.97 -8.19 14.76
N PHE A 109 13.26 -7.97 14.56
CA PHE A 109 13.79 -7.41 13.32
C PHE A 109 13.50 -8.33 12.12
N ARG A 110 13.80 -9.63 12.21
CA ARG A 110 13.53 -10.57 11.12
C ARG A 110 12.06 -10.57 10.73
N LYS A 111 11.17 -10.65 11.71
CA LYS A 111 9.72 -10.65 11.48
C LYS A 111 9.24 -9.35 10.84
N SER A 112 9.73 -8.20 11.32
CA SER A 112 9.40 -6.89 10.73
C SER A 112 9.91 -6.80 9.29
N PHE A 113 11.14 -7.23 9.02
CA PHE A 113 11.70 -7.19 7.68
C PHE A 113 10.99 -8.17 6.74
N GLU A 114 10.65 -9.37 7.19
CA GLU A 114 9.91 -10.33 6.37
C GLU A 114 8.56 -9.74 5.92
N ALA A 115 7.75 -9.28 6.85
CA ALA A 115 6.42 -8.77 6.54
C ALA A 115 6.40 -7.38 5.87
N ASN A 116 7.31 -6.45 6.28
CA ASN A 116 7.23 -5.06 5.86
C ASN A 116 8.15 -4.73 4.68
N VAL A 117 9.11 -5.60 4.35
CA VAL A 117 10.10 -5.37 3.31
C VAL A 117 10.11 -6.52 2.30
N ILE A 118 10.49 -7.74 2.73
CA ILE A 118 10.77 -8.85 1.82
C ILE A 118 9.50 -9.25 1.07
N SER A 119 8.38 -9.42 1.77
CA SER A 119 7.09 -9.75 1.14
C SER A 119 6.66 -8.69 0.12
N GLN A 120 6.83 -7.40 0.46
CA GLN A 120 6.45 -6.30 -0.42
C GLN A 120 7.35 -6.23 -1.67
N ILE A 121 8.66 -6.48 -1.51
CA ILE A 121 9.59 -6.60 -2.64
C ILE A 121 9.21 -7.80 -3.51
N THR A 122 8.85 -8.93 -2.91
CA THR A 122 8.41 -10.14 -3.63
C THR A 122 7.17 -9.86 -4.47
N LEU A 123 6.18 -9.15 -3.92
CA LEU A 123 4.99 -8.71 -4.67
C LEU A 123 5.36 -7.73 -5.80
N CYS A 124 6.24 -6.77 -5.55
CA CYS A 124 6.76 -5.87 -6.58
C CYS A 124 7.43 -6.66 -7.72
N THR A 125 8.30 -7.60 -7.38
CA THR A 125 8.99 -8.45 -8.37
C THR A 125 8.02 -9.32 -9.19
N ALA A 126 6.92 -9.76 -8.58
CA ALA A 126 5.91 -10.57 -9.25
C ALA A 126 5.04 -9.77 -10.22
N PHE A 127 4.71 -8.50 -9.91
CA PHE A 127 3.70 -7.73 -10.64
C PHE A 127 4.24 -6.56 -11.47
N ILE A 128 5.41 -5.98 -11.15
CA ILE A 128 5.99 -4.89 -11.95
C ILE A 128 6.38 -5.33 -13.37
N PRO A 129 7.09 -6.45 -13.60
CA PRO A 129 7.47 -6.84 -14.95
C PRO A 129 6.28 -7.02 -15.90
N PRO A 130 5.17 -7.69 -15.51
CA PRO A 130 3.96 -7.71 -16.33
C PRO A 130 3.34 -6.32 -16.57
N MET A 131 3.38 -5.41 -15.59
CA MET A 131 2.92 -4.03 -15.78
C MET A 131 3.74 -3.31 -16.85
N ILE A 132 5.07 -3.45 -16.83
CA ILE A 132 5.97 -2.88 -17.85
C ILE A 132 5.66 -3.43 -19.23
N GLN A 133 5.44 -4.75 -19.36
CA GLN A 133 5.10 -5.38 -20.63
C GLN A 133 3.78 -4.86 -21.22
N ARG A 134 2.82 -4.52 -20.38
CA ARG A 134 1.51 -3.96 -20.80
C ARG A 134 1.54 -2.44 -20.99
N GLY A 135 2.64 -1.78 -20.61
CA GLY A 135 2.82 -0.34 -20.74
C GLY A 135 2.03 0.48 -19.74
N TRP A 136 1.61 -0.09 -18.58
CA TRP A 136 0.96 0.67 -17.52
C TRP A 136 0.99 -0.05 -16.15
N GLY A 137 1.18 0.70 -15.08
CA GLY A 137 1.09 0.20 -13.71
C GLY A 137 1.28 1.28 -12.64
N ARG A 138 0.71 1.06 -11.47
CA ARG A 138 0.88 1.91 -10.29
C ARG A 138 1.20 1.08 -9.07
N VAL A 139 2.33 1.34 -8.44
CA VAL A 139 2.79 0.65 -7.23
C VAL A 139 2.94 1.66 -6.11
N ILE A 140 2.21 1.45 -5.03
CA ILE A 140 2.18 2.33 -3.87
C ILE A 140 2.63 1.55 -2.64
N ASN A 141 3.78 1.92 -2.09
CA ASN A 141 4.33 1.31 -0.89
C ASN A 141 4.08 2.23 0.32
N LEU A 142 3.41 1.73 1.34
CA LEU A 142 3.15 2.55 2.53
C LEU A 142 4.44 2.72 3.34
N SER A 143 4.87 3.97 3.42
CA SER A 143 5.99 4.44 4.25
C SER A 143 5.52 4.85 5.64
N SER A 144 6.38 5.49 6.39
CA SER A 144 6.09 6.10 7.68
C SER A 144 7.10 7.23 7.92
N ALA A 145 6.63 8.33 8.47
CA ALA A 145 7.46 9.43 8.93
C ALA A 145 8.03 9.21 10.36
N ILE A 146 7.92 7.99 10.91
CA ILE A 146 8.43 7.69 12.25
C ILE A 146 9.92 8.00 12.36
N GLN A 147 10.29 8.81 13.33
CA GLN A 147 11.65 9.21 13.64
C GLN A 147 11.86 9.28 15.15
N ASP A 148 13.11 9.14 15.60
CA ASP A 148 13.53 9.31 16.99
C ASP A 148 12.75 8.44 18.01
N LEU A 149 12.27 7.26 17.56
CA LEU A 149 11.57 6.27 18.37
C LEU A 149 12.34 4.94 18.36
N PRO A 150 13.48 4.84 19.06
CA PRO A 150 14.29 3.61 19.11
C PRO A 150 13.52 2.43 19.72
N GLN A 151 12.46 2.68 20.51
CA GLN A 151 11.56 1.69 21.08
C GLN A 151 10.78 0.88 20.02
N LEU A 152 10.70 1.40 18.81
CA LEU A 152 10.06 0.78 17.64
C LEU A 152 11.07 0.50 16.53
N ALA A 153 12.36 0.32 16.87
CA ALA A 153 13.43 0.17 15.89
C ALA A 153 13.18 -0.89 14.81
N PRO A 154 12.62 -2.10 15.08
CA PRO A 154 12.35 -3.07 14.03
C PRO A 154 11.39 -2.55 12.96
N TYR A 155 10.32 -1.86 13.39
CA TYR A 155 9.36 -1.24 12.48
C TYR A 155 9.99 -0.06 11.71
N ALA A 156 10.61 0.89 12.43
CA ALA A 156 11.18 2.10 11.84
C ALA A 156 12.24 1.78 10.78
N THR A 157 13.15 0.83 11.10
CA THR A 157 14.19 0.39 10.16
C THR A 157 13.62 -0.35 8.95
N SER A 158 12.57 -1.16 9.14
CA SER A 158 11.89 -1.82 8.01
C SER A 158 11.27 -0.81 7.03
N LYS A 159 10.64 0.26 7.56
CA LYS A 159 10.06 1.31 6.71
C LYS A 159 11.14 2.14 5.99
N ALA A 160 12.27 2.39 6.63
CA ALA A 160 13.43 3.03 5.99
C ALA A 160 14.03 2.17 4.88
N ALA A 161 14.14 0.85 5.08
CA ALA A 161 14.61 -0.09 4.07
C ALA A 161 13.70 -0.11 2.83
N LEU A 162 12.38 -0.14 3.03
CA LEU A 162 11.41 -0.08 1.94
C LEU A 162 11.52 1.23 1.16
N LYS A 163 11.70 2.37 1.84
CA LYS A 163 11.93 3.66 1.21
C LYS A 163 13.17 3.64 0.32
N LYS A 164 14.27 3.07 0.80
CA LYS A 164 15.51 2.92 0.02
C LYS A 164 15.30 2.04 -1.22
N TYR A 165 14.58 0.92 -1.09
CA TYR A 165 14.23 0.07 -2.22
C TYR A 165 13.49 0.85 -3.31
N VAL A 166 12.43 1.60 -2.96
CA VAL A 166 11.66 2.40 -3.92
C VAL A 166 12.57 3.40 -4.65
N GLN A 167 13.43 4.11 -3.91
CA GLN A 167 14.34 5.11 -4.49
C GLN A 167 15.33 4.50 -5.49
N ASP A 168 15.87 3.31 -5.20
CA ASP A 168 16.85 2.65 -6.05
C ASP A 168 16.24 2.06 -7.32
N PHE A 169 14.94 1.79 -7.34
CA PHE A 169 14.26 1.24 -8.52
C PHE A 169 13.75 2.32 -9.50
N VAL A 170 13.78 3.61 -9.13
CA VAL A 170 13.36 4.71 -10.00
C VAL A 170 14.06 4.67 -11.37
N PRO A 171 15.39 4.51 -11.48
CA PRO A 171 16.06 4.50 -12.78
C PRO A 171 15.61 3.35 -13.69
N ILE A 172 15.19 2.21 -13.11
CA ILE A 172 14.72 1.05 -13.89
C ILE A 172 13.34 1.32 -14.50
N LEU A 173 12.54 2.19 -13.87
CA LEU A 173 11.17 2.48 -14.27
C LEU A 173 11.04 3.73 -15.15
N CYS A 174 12.12 4.52 -15.31
CA CYS A 174 12.06 5.84 -15.96
C CYS A 174 11.60 5.79 -17.44
N ASP A 175 11.87 4.68 -18.13
CA ASP A 175 11.49 4.48 -19.53
C ASP A 175 10.17 3.69 -19.68
N SER A 176 9.41 3.53 -18.60
CA SER A 176 8.14 2.82 -18.58
C SER A 176 7.00 3.70 -18.09
N GLU A 177 5.76 3.34 -18.44
CA GLU A 177 4.54 3.96 -17.89
C GLU A 177 4.13 3.34 -16.54
N VAL A 178 5.08 2.70 -15.84
CA VAL A 178 4.89 2.15 -14.49
C VAL A 178 5.47 3.11 -13.46
N ALA A 179 4.63 3.59 -12.55
CA ALA A 179 5.06 4.44 -11.45
C ALA A 179 5.10 3.67 -10.13
N MET A 180 6.20 3.78 -9.38
CA MET A 180 6.35 3.25 -8.04
C MET A 180 6.65 4.39 -7.07
N ASN A 181 5.78 4.56 -6.07
CA ASN A 181 5.84 5.66 -5.12
C ASN A 181 5.67 5.20 -3.67
N LEU A 182 5.96 6.11 -2.76
CA LEU A 182 5.73 5.97 -1.33
C LEU A 182 4.49 6.75 -0.93
N LEU A 183 3.78 6.23 0.07
CA LEU A 183 2.65 6.90 0.71
C LEU A 183 2.86 6.90 2.22
N ASP A 184 3.08 8.08 2.79
CA ASP A 184 3.00 8.29 4.23
C ASP A 184 1.55 8.62 4.60
N PRO A 185 0.85 7.72 5.31
CA PRO A 185 -0.54 7.97 5.68
C PRO A 185 -0.71 8.99 6.81
N GLY A 186 0.38 9.32 7.53
CA GLY A 186 0.35 10.04 8.78
C GLY A 186 -0.01 9.13 9.97
N TRP A 187 -0.10 9.72 11.17
CA TRP A 187 -0.49 8.99 12.38
C TRP A 187 -2.00 8.97 12.53
N LEU A 188 -2.59 7.79 12.35
CA LEU A 188 -4.04 7.58 12.22
C LEU A 188 -4.58 6.67 13.35
N LYS A 189 -5.83 6.93 13.77
CA LYS A 189 -6.59 6.08 14.71
C LYS A 189 -6.91 4.73 14.08
N THR A 190 -5.98 3.81 14.21
CA THR A 190 -6.06 2.41 13.79
C THR A 190 -5.62 1.53 14.95
N ASP A 191 -5.77 0.21 14.83
CA ASP A 191 -5.24 -0.72 15.83
C ASP A 191 -3.71 -0.58 16.01
N MET A 192 -3.00 -0.23 14.95
CA MET A 192 -1.55 0.02 15.00
C MET A 192 -1.21 1.40 15.57
N GLY A 193 -1.93 2.42 15.15
CA GLY A 193 -1.64 3.82 15.54
C GLY A 193 -2.18 4.21 16.92
N GLY A 194 -3.10 3.43 17.47
CA GLY A 194 -3.71 3.70 18.78
C GLY A 194 -4.78 4.81 18.75
N GLN A 195 -5.46 4.98 19.88
CA GLN A 195 -6.53 5.95 20.03
C GLN A 195 -6.00 7.39 20.19
N GLU A 196 -4.74 7.55 20.61
CA GLU A 196 -4.09 8.85 20.81
C GLU A 196 -3.65 9.50 19.48
N ALA A 197 -3.76 8.77 18.36
CA ALA A 197 -3.45 9.33 17.04
C ALA A 197 -4.32 10.56 16.76
N PRO A 198 -3.76 11.64 16.18
CA PRO A 198 -4.50 12.89 15.98
C PRO A 198 -5.54 12.80 14.86
N ASN A 199 -5.34 11.91 13.89
CA ASN A 199 -6.15 11.88 12.67
C ASN A 199 -7.06 10.65 12.64
N SER A 200 -8.28 10.80 12.12
CA SER A 200 -9.18 9.68 11.84
C SER A 200 -8.67 8.87 10.64
N VAL A 201 -9.02 7.59 10.55
CA VAL A 201 -8.52 6.72 9.48
C VAL A 201 -9.02 7.13 8.08
N ASP A 202 -10.23 7.64 7.99
CA ASP A 202 -10.84 8.13 6.74
C ASP A 202 -10.15 9.37 6.19
N SER A 203 -9.43 10.13 7.04
CA SER A 203 -8.64 11.29 6.60
C SER A 203 -7.52 10.93 5.62
N VAL A 204 -7.17 9.65 5.48
CA VAL A 204 -6.20 9.18 4.48
C VAL A 204 -6.68 9.42 3.04
N ILE A 205 -7.99 9.56 2.83
CA ILE A 205 -8.59 9.85 1.53
C ILE A 205 -8.86 11.37 1.43
N PRO A 206 -8.55 12.02 0.29
CA PRO A 206 -8.15 11.43 -0.99
C PRO A 206 -6.64 11.19 -1.15
N GLY A 207 -5.81 11.61 -0.21
CA GLY A 207 -4.36 11.59 -0.33
C GLY A 207 -3.79 10.23 -0.73
N ALA A 208 -4.35 9.13 -0.19
CA ALA A 208 -3.91 7.77 -0.52
C ALA A 208 -4.18 7.38 -1.98
N LEU A 209 -5.13 8.02 -2.66
CA LEU A 209 -5.44 7.75 -4.07
C LEU A 209 -4.55 8.54 -5.03
N VAL A 210 -3.97 9.65 -4.59
CA VAL A 210 -3.17 10.54 -5.44
C VAL A 210 -2.11 9.80 -6.25
N PRO A 211 -1.22 8.97 -5.66
CA PRO A 211 -0.16 8.30 -6.42
C PRO A 211 -0.68 7.29 -7.44
N ALA A 212 -1.90 6.79 -7.29
CA ALA A 212 -2.52 5.87 -8.25
C ALA A 212 -3.22 6.60 -9.41
N LEU A 213 -3.66 7.83 -9.21
CA LEU A 213 -4.53 8.56 -10.14
C LEU A 213 -3.83 9.69 -10.90
N LEU A 214 -2.56 9.99 -10.60
CA LEU A 214 -1.79 11.01 -11.32
C LEU A 214 -1.66 10.66 -12.81
N SER A 215 -1.92 11.66 -13.67
CA SER A 215 -1.81 11.52 -15.11
C SER A 215 -0.35 11.34 -15.56
N LYS A 216 0.57 12.03 -14.94
CA LYS A 216 2.00 11.88 -15.19
C LYS A 216 2.55 10.63 -14.51
N CYS A 217 3.35 9.87 -15.24
CA CYS A 217 4.10 8.75 -14.68
C CYS A 217 5.29 9.30 -13.90
N VAL A 218 5.10 9.44 -12.58
CA VAL A 218 6.14 9.93 -11.65
C VAL A 218 6.48 8.82 -10.67
N SER A 219 7.77 8.46 -10.57
CA SER A 219 8.27 7.46 -9.62
C SER A 219 9.18 8.09 -8.57
N GLY A 220 9.30 7.42 -7.42
CA GLY A 220 10.22 7.78 -6.35
C GLY A 220 9.74 8.89 -5.42
N ARG A 221 8.53 9.40 -5.60
CA ARG A 221 7.95 10.41 -4.71
C ARG A 221 7.38 9.79 -3.45
N GLU A 222 7.42 10.56 -2.38
CA GLU A 222 6.70 10.29 -1.13
C GLU A 222 5.53 11.26 -1.00
N PHE A 223 4.32 10.71 -1.06
CA PHE A 223 3.08 11.45 -0.89
C PHE A 223 2.67 11.37 0.58
N LYS A 224 2.39 12.51 1.20
CA LYS A 224 1.83 12.57 2.55
C LYS A 224 0.33 12.70 2.44
N ALA A 225 -0.42 11.67 2.85
CA ALA A 225 -1.87 11.66 2.70
C ALA A 225 -2.54 12.85 3.41
N GLN A 226 -1.99 13.25 4.55
CA GLN A 226 -2.53 14.34 5.36
C GLN A 226 -2.43 15.72 4.69
N ASP A 227 -1.58 15.90 3.69
CA ASP A 227 -1.49 17.14 2.92
C ASP A 227 -2.74 17.41 2.07
N TYR A 228 -3.61 16.42 1.90
CA TYR A 228 -4.78 16.46 1.02
C TYR A 228 -6.12 16.39 1.78
N VAL A 229 -6.10 16.41 3.09
CA VAL A 229 -7.32 16.33 3.91
C VAL A 229 -8.30 17.46 3.57
N GLY A 230 -9.57 17.11 3.44
CA GLY A 230 -10.66 18.07 3.11
C GLY A 230 -10.73 18.46 1.62
N MET A 231 -9.88 17.91 0.76
CA MET A 231 -9.91 18.17 -0.68
C MET A 231 -10.80 17.15 -1.41
N SER A 232 -11.34 17.54 -2.57
CA SER A 232 -11.81 16.56 -3.55
C SER A 232 -10.62 15.82 -4.18
N ILE A 233 -10.88 14.70 -4.86
CA ILE A 233 -9.83 13.96 -5.59
C ILE A 233 -9.20 14.87 -6.66
N GLU A 234 -10.00 15.64 -7.38
CA GLU A 234 -9.54 16.55 -8.43
C GLU A 234 -8.61 17.63 -7.86
N GLN A 235 -9.01 18.24 -6.73
CA GLN A 235 -8.18 19.24 -6.05
C GLN A 235 -6.84 18.66 -5.57
N ALA A 236 -6.87 17.44 -5.02
CA ALA A 236 -5.68 16.75 -4.56
C ALA A 236 -4.72 16.44 -5.71
N LEU A 237 -5.23 16.01 -6.86
CA LEU A 237 -4.43 15.74 -8.06
C LEU A 237 -3.80 17.02 -8.62
N VAL A 238 -4.55 18.10 -8.75
CA VAL A 238 -4.02 19.41 -9.19
C VAL A 238 -2.90 19.87 -8.25
N LYS A 239 -3.09 19.79 -6.94
CA LYS A 239 -2.05 20.12 -5.96
C LYS A 239 -0.79 19.26 -6.15
N ALA A 240 -0.97 17.95 -6.34
CA ALA A 240 0.15 17.01 -6.49
C ALA A 240 0.92 17.21 -7.82
N GLU A 241 0.25 17.60 -8.90
CA GLU A 241 0.86 17.90 -10.19
C GLU A 241 1.70 19.19 -10.14
N HIS A 242 1.23 20.23 -9.45
CA HIS A 242 2.00 21.46 -9.26
C HIS A 242 3.26 21.25 -8.40
N ALA A 243 3.19 20.43 -7.36
CA ALA A 243 4.35 20.09 -6.53
C ALA A 243 5.44 19.28 -7.28
N SER A 244 5.13 18.76 -8.48
CA SER A 244 6.10 18.04 -9.33
C SER A 244 6.88 18.96 -10.27
N MET A 245 6.55 20.26 -10.33
CA MET A 245 7.18 21.24 -11.23
C MET A 245 8.18 22.15 -10.51
N LEU A 246 8.33 22.02 -9.20
CA LEU A 246 9.32 22.69 -8.34
C LEU A 246 10.44 21.74 -7.92
#